data_12da3fc77a8dbd7a2a7b43495b03c96c
#
_entry.id   12da3fc77a8dbd7a2a7b43495b03c96c
#
_cell.length_a   1.000
_cell.length_b   1.000
_cell.length_c   1.000
_cell.angle_alpha   90.00
_cell.angle_beta   90.00
_cell.angle_gamma   90.00
#
_symmetry.space_group_name_H-M   'P 1'
#
loop_
_entity.id
_entity.type
_entity.pdbx_description
1 polymer ?
#
loop_
_entity_poly.entity_id
_entity_poly.type
_entity_poly.pdbx_seq_one_letter_code
_entity_poly.pdbx_strand_id
1 'polypeptide(L)'
;YGEKKSFGDRKPYGEKKSYGDRKPYERRDRYDRRPEMTDERPAPSYRDSEYRPVAVAPVMAQPVAEETAQENLLAGRNPIREALKAGRDIEKLLVQKGELTGSAREIVQMAKEAHIPVQEVEHQRLNELAKNHQGMVAFASAYQYSTVEAMLAEAEEKGEEPFLILLDGITDPHNLGAIIRSAECVGAHGVIVPERRAVGLTPAAVKASAGAIEHIKVARVVNMTRVIEMLKARNIWTYALTMDGTDYEKVNFKGGVALVVGSEGEG
;
A
#
# COMPACT_ATOMS: atom_id res chain seq x y z
N TYR A 1 32.01 61.03 -9.57
CA TYR A 1 32.97 60.54 -10.55
C TYR A 1 32.70 59.04 -10.72
N GLY A 2 31.91 58.72 -11.73
CA GLY A 2 31.53 57.33 -12.09
C GLY A 2 32.08 56.98 -13.42
N GLU A 3 32.79 55.88 -13.51
CA GLU A 3 33.20 55.32 -14.80
C GLU A 3 32.20 54.26 -15.25
N LYS A 4 31.63 54.45 -16.44
CA LYS A 4 30.79 53.52 -17.16
C LYS A 4 31.67 52.48 -17.82
N LYS A 5 31.50 51.18 -17.53
CA LYS A 5 32.08 50.08 -18.32
C LYS A 5 31.10 49.66 -19.42
N SER A 6 31.64 49.69 -20.63
CA SER A 6 31.10 49.39 -21.95
C SER A 6 30.69 47.90 -22.10
N PHE A 7 29.52 47.68 -22.72
CA PHE A 7 29.05 46.37 -23.19
C PHE A 7 29.84 45.93 -24.43
N GLY A 8 30.51 44.82 -24.36
CA GLY A 8 31.21 44.14 -25.45
C GLY A 8 30.27 43.34 -26.34
N ASP A 9 30.60 43.36 -27.63
CA ASP A 9 29.92 42.85 -28.79
C ASP A 9 29.47 41.36 -28.71
N ARG A 10 28.24 41.11 -29.10
CA ARG A 10 27.74 39.75 -29.42
C ARG A 10 28.11 39.39 -30.85
N LYS A 11 28.87 38.28 -31.04
CA LYS A 11 29.11 37.67 -32.35
C LYS A 11 27.86 37.00 -32.89
N PRO A 12 27.62 37.01 -34.21
CA PRO A 12 26.45 36.42 -34.84
C PRO A 12 26.52 34.89 -34.93
N TYR A 13 25.33 34.26 -34.84
CA TYR A 13 25.09 32.84 -34.96
C TYR A 13 25.53 32.28 -36.29
N GLY A 14 26.35 31.23 -36.29
CA GLY A 14 26.83 30.51 -37.46
C GLY A 14 25.74 29.60 -38.06
N GLU A 15 25.95 29.41 -39.35
CA GLU A 15 25.13 28.77 -40.39
C GLU A 15 24.60 27.37 -40.04
N LYS A 16 23.34 27.11 -40.45
CA LYS A 16 22.69 25.80 -40.48
C LYS A 16 23.37 24.90 -41.51
N LYS A 17 24.00 23.82 -41.07
CA LYS A 17 24.45 22.73 -41.95
C LYS A 17 23.24 21.93 -42.42
N SER A 18 23.08 21.85 -43.74
CA SER A 18 22.19 20.99 -44.51
C SER A 18 22.45 19.51 -44.19
N TYR A 19 21.37 18.79 -43.82
CA TYR A 19 21.41 17.33 -43.72
C TYR A 19 21.35 16.71 -45.11
N GLY A 20 22.45 16.13 -45.54
CA GLY A 20 22.56 15.36 -46.78
C GLY A 20 21.82 14.02 -46.67
N ASP A 21 21.33 13.57 -47.81
CA ASP A 21 20.59 12.38 -48.15
C ASP A 21 21.09 11.12 -47.46
N ARG A 22 20.22 10.49 -46.62
CA ARG A 22 20.45 9.12 -46.15
C ARG A 22 19.86 8.14 -47.16
N LYS A 23 20.72 7.31 -47.76
CA LYS A 23 20.35 6.17 -48.60
C LYS A 23 19.44 5.19 -47.82
N PRO A 24 18.50 4.50 -48.49
CA PRO A 24 17.64 3.49 -47.85
C PRO A 24 18.47 2.30 -47.35
N TYR A 25 18.19 1.84 -46.16
CA TYR A 25 18.74 0.61 -45.59
C TYR A 25 18.15 -0.59 -46.33
N GLU A 26 18.99 -1.30 -47.08
CA GLU A 26 18.69 -2.63 -47.60
C GLU A 26 18.58 -3.62 -46.43
N ARG A 27 17.40 -4.21 -46.30
CA ARG A 27 17.17 -5.38 -45.45
C ARG A 27 17.97 -6.54 -46.02
N ARG A 28 19.03 -6.91 -45.36
CA ARG A 28 19.67 -8.22 -45.57
C ARG A 28 18.88 -9.26 -44.82
N ASP A 29 18.09 -10.05 -45.53
CA ASP A 29 17.53 -11.33 -45.08
C ASP A 29 18.68 -12.27 -44.74
N ARG A 30 18.92 -12.46 -43.47
CA ARG A 30 19.88 -13.44 -42.94
C ARG A 30 19.23 -14.22 -41.81
N TYR A 31 18.14 -14.92 -42.16
CA TYR A 31 17.52 -15.96 -41.31
C TYR A 31 17.14 -17.15 -42.22
N ASP A 32 18.16 -17.84 -42.74
CA ASP A 32 17.99 -19.18 -43.26
C ASP A 32 19.24 -19.97 -42.95
N ARG A 33 19.19 -20.74 -41.86
CA ARG A 33 19.91 -21.97 -41.56
C ARG A 33 19.80 -22.27 -40.06
N ARG A 34 18.61 -22.78 -39.64
CA ARG A 34 18.56 -23.62 -38.45
C ARG A 34 18.94 -25.03 -38.88
N PRO A 35 19.91 -25.70 -38.23
CA PRO A 35 20.07 -27.14 -38.40
C PRO A 35 18.83 -27.79 -37.75
N GLU A 36 18.23 -28.71 -38.47
CA GLU A 36 17.19 -29.64 -37.94
C GLU A 36 17.83 -30.48 -36.83
N MET A 37 17.61 -30.13 -35.60
CA MET A 37 17.81 -31.00 -34.44
C MET A 37 16.52 -31.85 -34.27
N THR A 38 16.58 -33.06 -34.76
CA THR A 38 15.62 -34.10 -34.37
C THR A 38 15.92 -34.51 -32.94
N ASP A 39 15.27 -33.83 -31.99
CA ASP A 39 15.28 -34.24 -30.58
C ASP A 39 13.96 -34.98 -30.29
N GLU A 40 13.99 -36.28 -30.58
CA GLU A 40 12.96 -37.21 -30.15
C GLU A 40 13.03 -37.43 -28.64
N ARG A 41 12.61 -36.48 -27.87
CA ARG A 41 12.20 -36.70 -26.48
C ARG A 41 10.70 -36.95 -26.46
N PRO A 42 10.22 -38.10 -25.95
CA PRO A 42 8.80 -38.30 -25.79
C PRO A 42 8.26 -37.24 -24.81
N ALA A 43 7.28 -36.47 -25.26
CA ALA A 43 6.54 -35.55 -24.40
C ALA A 43 6.03 -36.30 -23.17
N PRO A 44 6.12 -35.75 -21.94
CA PRO A 44 5.48 -36.38 -20.81
C PRO A 44 3.98 -36.46 -21.08
N SER A 45 3.45 -37.69 -21.14
CA SER A 45 2.02 -37.95 -21.25
C SER A 45 1.37 -37.44 -19.95
N TYR A 46 0.86 -36.22 -19.96
CA TYR A 46 -0.17 -35.84 -19.01
C TYR A 46 -1.37 -36.74 -19.32
N ARG A 47 -1.55 -37.77 -18.49
CA ARG A 47 -2.83 -38.50 -18.45
C ARG A 47 -3.89 -37.44 -18.18
N ASP A 48 -4.86 -37.35 -19.06
CA ASP A 48 -6.11 -36.66 -18.88
C ASP A 48 -6.76 -37.12 -17.56
N SER A 49 -6.39 -36.45 -16.46
CA SER A 49 -7.24 -36.45 -15.28
C SER A 49 -8.41 -35.57 -15.66
N GLU A 50 -9.55 -36.19 -15.92
CA GLU A 50 -10.83 -35.55 -16.13
C GLU A 50 -11.02 -34.48 -15.05
N TYR A 51 -10.67 -33.22 -15.34
CA TYR A 51 -11.08 -32.08 -14.55
C TYR A 51 -12.59 -31.94 -14.71
N ARG A 52 -13.33 -32.63 -13.85
CA ARG A 52 -14.76 -32.34 -13.68
C ARG A 52 -14.82 -31.02 -12.90
N PRO A 53 -15.29 -29.92 -13.50
CA PRO A 53 -15.57 -28.71 -12.74
C PRO A 53 -16.64 -29.11 -11.70
N VAL A 54 -16.24 -29.11 -10.43
CA VAL A 54 -17.21 -29.15 -9.33
C VAL A 54 -18.06 -27.93 -9.51
N ALA A 55 -19.34 -28.09 -9.83
CA ALA A 55 -20.30 -27.03 -9.86
C ALA A 55 -20.34 -26.44 -8.42
N VAL A 56 -19.62 -25.37 -8.20
CA VAL A 56 -19.74 -24.58 -6.97
C VAL A 56 -21.12 -23.95 -7.07
N ALA A 57 -22.07 -24.49 -6.30
CA ALA A 57 -23.36 -23.84 -6.12
C ALA A 57 -23.08 -22.38 -5.76
N PRO A 58 -23.83 -21.40 -6.31
CA PRO A 58 -23.65 -20.02 -5.94
C PRO A 58 -23.89 -19.94 -4.43
N VAL A 59 -22.81 -19.71 -3.69
CA VAL A 59 -22.91 -19.35 -2.27
C VAL A 59 -23.63 -18.02 -2.28
N MET A 60 -24.90 -18.03 -1.97
CA MET A 60 -25.67 -16.82 -1.70
C MET A 60 -24.86 -16.08 -0.61
N ALA A 61 -24.28 -14.95 -1.00
CA ALA A 61 -23.60 -14.06 -0.09
C ALA A 61 -24.64 -13.60 0.95
N GLN A 62 -24.61 -14.24 2.11
CA GLN A 62 -25.36 -13.73 3.25
C GLN A 62 -24.73 -12.39 3.62
N PRO A 63 -25.51 -11.38 4.05
CA PRO A 63 -25.01 -10.06 4.40
C PRO A 63 -24.28 -10.08 5.76
N VAL A 64 -23.12 -10.71 5.82
CA VAL A 64 -22.25 -10.74 7.00
C VAL A 64 -21.50 -9.40 7.16
N ALA A 65 -21.56 -8.53 6.15
CA ALA A 65 -20.84 -7.26 6.15
C ALA A 65 -21.43 -6.17 7.06
N GLU A 66 -22.71 -6.28 7.44
CA GLU A 66 -23.35 -5.25 8.28
C GLU A 66 -23.13 -5.48 9.78
N GLU A 67 -23.07 -6.72 10.25
CA GLU A 67 -22.88 -7.00 11.68
C GLU A 67 -21.45 -6.68 12.15
N THR A 68 -20.42 -7.04 11.37
CA THR A 68 -19.03 -6.74 11.74
C THR A 68 -18.66 -5.27 11.63
N ALA A 69 -19.36 -4.50 10.79
CA ALA A 69 -19.18 -3.05 10.71
C ALA A 69 -19.68 -2.32 11.96
N GLN A 70 -20.67 -2.86 12.68
CA GLN A 70 -21.19 -2.28 13.90
C GLN A 70 -20.30 -2.55 15.12
N GLU A 71 -19.58 -3.66 15.18
CA GLU A 71 -18.70 -4.01 16.30
C GLU A 71 -17.51 -3.06 16.47
N ASN A 72 -17.05 -2.44 15.39
CA ASN A 72 -15.93 -1.50 15.40
C ASN A 72 -16.35 -0.03 15.39
N LEU A 73 -17.66 0.24 15.50
CA LEU A 73 -18.21 1.57 15.54
C LEU A 73 -18.37 2.05 17.00
N LEU A 74 -17.70 3.13 17.35
CA LEU A 74 -17.83 3.79 18.64
C LEU A 74 -18.68 5.05 18.48
N ALA A 75 -19.85 5.08 19.10
CA ALA A 75 -20.77 6.21 19.04
C ALA A 75 -20.85 6.95 20.37
N GLY A 76 -20.70 8.27 20.30
CA GLY A 76 -20.79 9.15 21.48
C GLY A 76 -19.44 9.47 22.12
N ARG A 77 -19.44 10.56 22.90
CA ARG A 77 -18.21 11.15 23.45
C ARG A 77 -17.48 10.25 24.43
N ASN A 78 -18.19 9.61 25.35
CA ASN A 78 -17.57 8.80 26.40
C ASN A 78 -16.87 7.54 25.84
N PRO A 79 -17.53 6.69 25.00
CA PRO A 79 -16.87 5.53 24.42
C PRO A 79 -15.60 5.89 23.62
N ILE A 80 -15.66 6.99 22.84
CA ILE A 80 -14.53 7.44 22.05
C ILE A 80 -13.37 7.91 22.94
N ARG A 81 -13.68 8.69 23.98
CA ARG A 81 -12.67 9.16 24.93
C ARG A 81 -11.98 8.01 25.66
N GLU A 82 -12.75 7.04 26.12
CA GLU A 82 -12.18 5.87 26.82
C GLU A 82 -11.35 5.00 25.87
N ALA A 83 -11.78 4.81 24.62
CA ALA A 83 -10.99 4.11 23.61
C ALA A 83 -9.65 4.81 23.33
N LEU A 84 -9.64 6.15 23.19
CA LEU A 84 -8.42 6.93 23.01
C LEU A 84 -7.49 6.82 24.23
N LYS A 85 -8.03 6.88 25.46
CA LYS A 85 -7.23 6.72 26.68
C LYS A 85 -6.65 5.31 26.81
N ALA A 86 -7.39 4.30 26.39
CA ALA A 86 -6.93 2.90 26.39
C ALA A 86 -5.92 2.59 25.27
N GLY A 87 -5.60 3.56 24.42
CA GLY A 87 -4.68 3.33 23.29
C GLY A 87 -5.25 2.41 22.20
N ARG A 88 -6.59 2.32 22.10
CA ARG A 88 -7.21 1.52 21.04
C ARG A 88 -6.98 2.16 19.68
N ASP A 89 -6.59 1.35 18.71
CA ASP A 89 -6.40 1.80 17.35
C ASP A 89 -7.71 2.29 16.73
N ILE A 90 -7.73 3.56 16.30
CA ILE A 90 -8.87 4.21 15.66
C ILE A 90 -8.46 4.62 14.25
N GLU A 91 -9.23 4.19 13.25
CA GLU A 91 -8.97 4.47 11.84
C GLU A 91 -9.36 5.90 11.45
N LYS A 92 -10.47 6.38 12.01
CA LYS A 92 -10.95 7.75 11.80
C LYS A 92 -11.96 8.17 12.83
N LEU A 93 -12.04 9.49 13.06
CA LEU A 93 -13.02 10.14 13.89
C LEU A 93 -13.90 11.07 13.04
N LEU A 94 -15.20 10.83 13.01
CA LEU A 94 -16.19 11.73 12.42
C LEU A 94 -16.75 12.64 13.50
N VAL A 95 -16.79 13.94 13.21
CA VAL A 95 -17.27 14.97 14.14
C VAL A 95 -18.31 15.81 13.42
N GLN A 96 -19.39 16.16 14.12
CA GLN A 96 -20.40 17.04 13.58
C GLN A 96 -19.80 18.41 13.24
N LYS A 97 -20.10 18.90 12.03
CA LYS A 97 -19.71 20.24 11.58
C LYS A 97 -20.32 21.31 12.49
N GLY A 98 -19.49 22.27 12.89
CA GLY A 98 -19.88 23.40 13.74
C GLY A 98 -18.92 23.63 14.91
N GLU A 99 -19.34 24.46 15.86
CA GLU A 99 -18.53 24.77 17.04
C GLU A 99 -18.41 23.57 18.00
N LEU A 100 -17.19 23.17 18.24
CA LEU A 100 -16.88 22.13 19.22
C LEU A 100 -16.77 22.73 20.63
N THR A 101 -17.55 22.23 21.56
CA THR A 101 -17.57 22.71 22.95
C THR A 101 -17.25 21.59 23.95
N GLY A 102 -16.67 21.95 25.09
CA GLY A 102 -16.42 21.04 26.20
C GLY A 102 -15.64 19.77 25.80
N SER A 103 -16.16 18.60 26.19
CA SER A 103 -15.52 17.30 25.96
C SER A 103 -15.31 16.95 24.48
N ALA A 104 -16.08 17.50 23.56
CA ALA A 104 -15.87 17.28 22.13
C ALA A 104 -14.54 17.87 21.65
N ARG A 105 -14.17 19.07 22.12
CA ARG A 105 -12.90 19.71 21.79
C ARG A 105 -11.71 18.91 22.36
N GLU A 106 -11.84 18.43 23.61
CA GLU A 106 -10.85 17.56 24.25
C GLU A 106 -10.61 16.28 23.43
N ILE A 107 -11.69 15.57 23.04
CA ILE A 107 -11.59 14.34 22.25
C ILE A 107 -10.93 14.58 20.88
N VAL A 108 -11.28 15.66 20.20
CA VAL A 108 -10.62 16.04 18.93
C VAL A 108 -9.15 16.33 19.11
N GLN A 109 -8.78 16.98 20.23
CA GLN A 109 -7.39 17.24 20.54
C GLN A 109 -6.61 15.93 20.79
N MET A 110 -7.16 15.03 21.61
CA MET A 110 -6.58 13.70 21.85
C MET A 110 -6.42 12.91 20.54
N ALA A 111 -7.42 12.95 19.66
CA ALA A 111 -7.36 12.28 18.37
C ALA A 111 -6.24 12.87 17.47
N LYS A 112 -6.06 14.19 17.48
CA LYS A 112 -4.97 14.87 16.73
C LYS A 112 -3.60 14.51 17.29
N GLU A 113 -3.45 14.45 18.61
CA GLU A 113 -2.20 14.04 19.28
C GLU A 113 -1.85 12.58 18.96
N ALA A 114 -2.88 11.72 18.88
CA ALA A 114 -2.75 10.33 18.45
C ALA A 114 -2.67 10.17 16.91
N HIS A 115 -2.55 11.28 16.16
CA HIS A 115 -2.49 11.30 14.69
C HIS A 115 -3.70 10.69 13.98
N ILE A 116 -4.84 10.56 14.64
CA ILE A 116 -6.06 9.97 14.06
C ILE A 116 -6.71 10.98 13.10
N PRO A 117 -7.05 10.58 11.87
CA PRO A 117 -7.76 11.43 10.91
C PRO A 117 -9.11 11.89 11.47
N VAL A 118 -9.31 13.21 11.58
CA VAL A 118 -10.57 13.83 12.00
C VAL A 118 -11.27 14.42 10.81
N GLN A 119 -12.51 14.03 10.56
CA GLN A 119 -13.35 14.51 9.47
C GLN A 119 -14.61 15.16 9.99
N GLU A 120 -14.88 16.40 9.57
CA GLU A 120 -16.13 17.08 9.85
C GLU A 120 -17.23 16.62 8.88
N VAL A 121 -18.40 16.24 9.41
CA VAL A 121 -19.53 15.76 8.63
C VAL A 121 -20.83 16.41 9.10
N GLU A 122 -21.84 16.41 8.25
CA GLU A 122 -23.19 16.87 8.59
C GLU A 122 -23.84 15.94 9.62
N HIS A 123 -24.71 16.49 10.46
CA HIS A 123 -25.41 15.72 11.53
C HIS A 123 -26.18 14.52 10.97
N GLN A 124 -26.79 14.66 9.80
CA GLN A 124 -27.52 13.60 9.14
C GLN A 124 -26.63 12.37 8.89
N ARG A 125 -25.39 12.57 8.47
CA ARG A 125 -24.43 11.47 8.24
C ARG A 125 -24.11 10.68 9.49
N LEU A 126 -24.03 11.34 10.64
CA LEU A 126 -23.82 10.65 11.93
C LEU A 126 -25.07 9.85 12.35
N ASN A 127 -26.28 10.37 12.13
CA ASN A 127 -27.54 9.67 12.40
C ASN A 127 -27.68 8.37 11.58
N GLU A 128 -27.17 8.37 10.33
CA GLU A 128 -27.16 7.17 9.48
C GLU A 128 -26.24 6.07 10.03
N LEU A 129 -25.16 6.47 10.73
CA LEU A 129 -24.16 5.54 11.24
C LEU A 129 -24.52 5.00 12.63
N ALA A 130 -25.03 5.86 13.50
CA ALA A 130 -25.30 5.45 14.88
C ALA A 130 -26.35 6.31 15.54
N LYS A 131 -27.17 5.70 16.42
CA LYS A 131 -28.03 6.39 17.35
C LYS A 131 -27.22 6.91 18.55
N ASN A 132 -27.67 8.01 19.16
CA ASN A 132 -27.04 8.59 20.37
C ASN A 132 -25.55 8.99 20.21
N HIS A 133 -25.11 9.35 19.01
CA HIS A 133 -23.73 9.67 18.69
C HIS A 133 -23.20 10.97 19.35
N GLN A 134 -24.03 11.80 19.93
CA GLN A 134 -23.64 13.05 20.62
C GLN A 134 -22.70 13.96 19.77
N GLY A 135 -22.86 13.95 18.45
CA GLY A 135 -22.04 14.68 17.49
C GLY A 135 -20.70 14.02 17.13
N MET A 136 -20.46 12.77 17.55
CA MET A 136 -19.18 12.09 17.28
C MET A 136 -19.37 10.59 17.05
N VAL A 137 -18.65 10.06 16.05
CA VAL A 137 -18.57 8.62 15.73
C VAL A 137 -17.12 8.30 15.38
N ALA A 138 -16.56 7.25 15.96
CA ALA A 138 -15.23 6.76 15.60
C ALA A 138 -15.32 5.35 15.03
N PHE A 139 -14.45 5.07 14.08
CA PHE A 139 -14.24 3.73 13.54
C PHE A 139 -12.95 3.19 14.14
N ALA A 140 -13.08 2.18 15.01
CA ALA A 140 -11.94 1.48 15.54
C ALA A 140 -11.36 0.52 14.49
N SER A 141 -10.07 0.22 14.59
CA SER A 141 -9.47 -0.83 13.77
C SER A 141 -10.11 -2.18 14.07
N ALA A 142 -10.30 -2.98 13.05
CA ALA A 142 -10.79 -4.35 13.20
C ALA A 142 -9.68 -5.31 13.69
N TYR A 143 -8.42 -4.85 13.66
CA TYR A 143 -7.25 -5.57 14.11
C TYR A 143 -6.22 -4.61 14.71
N GLN A 144 -5.35 -5.12 15.59
CA GLN A 144 -4.34 -4.29 16.26
C GLN A 144 -3.12 -4.10 15.35
N TYR A 145 -2.67 -2.86 15.20
CA TYR A 145 -1.42 -2.58 14.48
C TYR A 145 -0.20 -2.95 15.31
N SER A 146 0.82 -3.40 14.61
CA SER A 146 2.15 -3.67 15.13
C SER A 146 3.09 -2.49 14.83
N THR A 147 4.39 -2.68 15.07
CA THR A 147 5.44 -1.71 14.76
C THR A 147 6.43 -2.29 13.76
N VAL A 148 7.14 -1.43 13.04
CA VAL A 148 8.21 -1.85 12.11
C VAL A 148 9.33 -2.54 12.87
N GLU A 149 9.65 -2.05 14.07
CA GLU A 149 10.65 -2.64 14.95
C GLU A 149 10.30 -4.08 15.35
N ALA A 150 9.02 -4.36 15.64
CA ALA A 150 8.56 -5.70 15.97
C ALA A 150 8.66 -6.68 14.79
N MET A 151 8.51 -6.19 13.54
CA MET A 151 8.73 -7.00 12.34
C MET A 151 10.21 -7.35 12.16
N LEU A 152 11.08 -6.37 12.37
CA LEU A 152 12.53 -6.57 12.27
C LEU A 152 13.07 -7.48 13.37
N ALA A 153 12.54 -7.35 14.60
CA ALA A 153 12.89 -8.23 15.70
C ALA A 153 12.48 -9.68 15.44
N GLU A 154 11.30 -9.90 14.82
CA GLU A 154 10.86 -11.23 14.42
C GLU A 154 11.79 -11.88 13.39
N ALA A 155 12.23 -11.12 12.39
CA ALA A 155 13.19 -11.61 11.40
C ALA A 155 14.52 -12.01 12.07
N GLU A 156 14.99 -11.18 12.99
CA GLU A 156 16.20 -11.45 13.77
C GLU A 156 16.05 -12.70 14.64
N GLU A 157 14.94 -12.86 15.36
CA GLU A 157 14.64 -14.04 16.18
C GLU A 157 14.59 -15.35 15.36
N LYS A 158 14.08 -15.27 14.13
CA LYS A 158 14.04 -16.40 13.19
C LYS A 158 15.38 -16.66 12.50
N GLY A 159 16.35 -15.75 12.61
CA GLY A 159 17.60 -15.80 11.88
C GLY A 159 17.43 -15.63 10.37
N GLU A 160 16.39 -14.91 9.96
CA GLU A 160 16.01 -14.66 8.58
C GLU A 160 16.35 -13.22 8.17
N GLU A 161 16.64 -13.03 6.88
CA GLU A 161 16.77 -11.69 6.33
C GLU A 161 15.41 -10.98 6.28
N PRO A 162 15.29 -9.74 6.74
CA PRO A 162 14.02 -9.03 6.76
C PRO A 162 13.39 -8.92 5.36
N PHE A 163 12.13 -9.34 5.22
CA PHE A 163 11.33 -9.13 4.02
C PHE A 163 10.05 -8.38 4.38
N LEU A 164 9.92 -7.16 3.86
CA LEU A 164 8.84 -6.22 4.19
C LEU A 164 8.11 -5.75 2.92
N ILE A 165 6.81 -5.50 3.04
CA ILE A 165 5.99 -4.92 1.99
C ILE A 165 5.53 -3.53 2.45
N LEU A 166 5.89 -2.50 1.70
CA LEU A 166 5.50 -1.12 1.94
C LEU A 166 4.41 -0.73 0.95
N LEU A 167 3.29 -0.25 1.43
CA LEU A 167 2.17 0.16 0.57
C LEU A 167 2.07 1.68 0.53
N ASP A 168 1.97 2.24 -0.66
CA ASP A 168 1.75 3.68 -0.85
C ASP A 168 0.53 3.93 -1.74
N GLY A 169 -0.48 4.56 -1.16
CA GLY A 169 -1.69 4.93 -1.88
C GLY A 169 -2.72 3.80 -2.11
N ILE A 170 -2.63 2.68 -1.40
CA ILE A 170 -3.65 1.62 -1.47
C ILE A 170 -4.91 2.07 -0.71
N THR A 171 -6.00 2.33 -1.43
CA THR A 171 -7.24 2.90 -0.89
C THR A 171 -8.40 1.90 -0.82
N ASP A 172 -8.32 0.80 -1.57
CA ASP A 172 -9.33 -0.25 -1.55
C ASP A 172 -9.01 -1.31 -0.48
N PRO A 173 -9.97 -1.61 0.44
CA PRO A 173 -9.78 -2.63 1.47
C PRO A 173 -9.60 -4.05 0.92
N HIS A 174 -10.19 -4.36 -0.23
CA HIS A 174 -10.00 -5.67 -0.86
C HIS A 174 -8.58 -5.85 -1.37
N ASN A 175 -8.01 -4.81 -1.99
CA ASN A 175 -6.61 -4.82 -2.43
C ASN A 175 -5.67 -4.95 -1.23
N LEU A 176 -5.90 -4.19 -0.14
CA LEU A 176 -5.12 -4.32 1.08
C LEU A 176 -5.15 -5.76 1.62
N GLY A 177 -6.34 -6.35 1.75
CA GLY A 177 -6.48 -7.72 2.24
C GLY A 177 -5.81 -8.75 1.33
N ALA A 178 -5.91 -8.59 0.01
CA ALA A 178 -5.25 -9.47 -0.96
C ALA A 178 -3.73 -9.38 -0.87
N ILE A 179 -3.18 -8.17 -0.68
CA ILE A 179 -1.73 -7.97 -0.50
C ILE A 179 -1.26 -8.59 0.81
N ILE A 180 -1.98 -8.41 1.92
CA ILE A 180 -1.67 -9.02 3.22
C ILE A 180 -1.62 -10.54 3.08
N ARG A 181 -2.60 -11.14 2.40
CA ARG A 181 -2.61 -12.60 2.15
C ARG A 181 -1.43 -13.04 1.30
N SER A 182 -1.10 -12.30 0.25
CA SER A 182 0.05 -12.63 -0.61
C SER A 182 1.36 -12.48 0.14
N ALA A 183 1.51 -11.43 0.94
CA ALA A 183 2.68 -11.19 1.76
C ALA A 183 2.94 -12.32 2.78
N GLU A 184 1.88 -12.80 3.44
CA GLU A 184 1.97 -13.95 4.34
C GLU A 184 2.42 -15.21 3.59
N CYS A 185 1.80 -15.52 2.45
CA CYS A 185 2.12 -16.71 1.66
C CYS A 185 3.58 -16.75 1.16
N VAL A 186 4.20 -15.60 0.93
CA VAL A 186 5.61 -15.52 0.48
C VAL A 186 6.59 -15.36 1.64
N GLY A 187 6.13 -15.42 2.90
CA GLY A 187 6.96 -15.34 4.08
C GLY A 187 7.46 -13.93 4.40
N ALA A 188 6.71 -12.89 4.05
CA ALA A 188 7.06 -11.54 4.48
C ALA A 188 6.87 -11.38 6.00
N HIS A 189 7.77 -10.65 6.65
CA HIS A 189 7.71 -10.38 8.10
C HIS A 189 6.69 -9.31 8.47
N GLY A 190 6.21 -8.55 7.49
CA GLY A 190 5.17 -7.57 7.73
C GLY A 190 4.81 -6.70 6.54
N VAL A 191 3.64 -6.04 6.68
CA VAL A 191 3.10 -5.08 5.74
C VAL A 191 3.05 -3.71 6.43
N ILE A 192 3.54 -2.67 5.76
CA ILE A 192 3.60 -1.30 6.30
C ILE A 192 2.69 -0.42 5.47
N VAL A 193 1.74 0.24 6.12
CA VAL A 193 0.76 1.13 5.48
C VAL A 193 0.93 2.55 5.98
N PRO A 194 0.71 3.58 5.16
CA PRO A 194 0.70 4.95 5.64
C PRO A 194 -0.59 5.25 6.41
N GLU A 195 -0.49 6.16 7.36
CA GLU A 195 -1.64 6.63 8.16
C GLU A 195 -2.64 7.43 7.34
N ARG A 196 -2.16 8.12 6.30
CA ARG A 196 -2.96 9.00 5.45
C ARG A 196 -2.92 8.53 4.01
N ARG A 197 -4.00 8.80 3.25
CA ARG A 197 -4.15 8.45 1.84
C ARG A 197 -4.09 6.94 1.58
N ALA A 198 -4.43 6.15 2.57
CA ALA A 198 -4.53 4.70 2.45
C ALA A 198 -5.72 4.20 3.26
N VAL A 199 -6.19 3.00 2.92
CA VAL A 199 -7.17 2.28 3.71
C VAL A 199 -6.47 1.62 4.91
N GLY A 200 -7.16 1.61 6.06
CA GLY A 200 -6.69 0.89 7.24
C GLY A 200 -7.25 -0.53 7.32
N LEU A 201 -7.01 -1.19 8.47
CA LEU A 201 -7.50 -2.54 8.79
C LEU A 201 -8.99 -2.51 9.13
N THR A 202 -9.81 -2.24 8.11
CA THR A 202 -11.26 -2.30 8.21
C THR A 202 -11.74 -3.76 8.24
N PRO A 203 -12.98 -4.04 8.70
CA PRO A 203 -13.55 -5.39 8.63
C PRO A 203 -13.51 -6.00 7.22
N ALA A 204 -13.67 -5.18 6.18
CA ALA A 204 -13.58 -5.63 4.79
C ALA A 204 -12.15 -6.07 4.42
N ALA A 205 -11.12 -5.32 4.84
CA ALA A 205 -9.72 -5.69 4.61
C ALA A 205 -9.35 -6.97 5.38
N VAL A 206 -9.76 -7.08 6.64
CA VAL A 206 -9.56 -8.28 7.47
C VAL A 206 -10.21 -9.49 6.81
N LYS A 207 -11.47 -9.38 6.37
CA LYS A 207 -12.16 -10.46 5.64
C LYS A 207 -11.45 -10.83 4.34
N ALA A 208 -10.98 -9.85 3.57
CA ALA A 208 -10.28 -10.09 2.30
C ALA A 208 -8.90 -10.74 2.49
N SER A 209 -8.28 -10.58 3.67
CA SER A 209 -7.03 -11.26 4.00
C SER A 209 -7.18 -12.77 4.22
N ALA A 210 -8.43 -13.28 4.32
CA ALA A 210 -8.76 -14.70 4.50
C ALA A 210 -8.01 -15.36 5.68
N GLY A 211 -7.82 -14.60 6.77
CA GLY A 211 -7.14 -15.07 7.99
C GLY A 211 -5.63 -14.81 8.03
N ALA A 212 -5.01 -14.40 6.94
CA ALA A 212 -3.57 -14.11 6.91
C ALA A 212 -3.16 -13.03 7.93
N ILE A 213 -4.06 -12.11 8.25
CA ILE A 213 -3.84 -11.05 9.25
C ILE A 213 -3.47 -11.58 10.65
N GLU A 214 -3.84 -12.80 10.98
CA GLU A 214 -3.51 -13.45 12.26
C GLU A 214 -2.04 -13.90 12.33
N HIS A 215 -1.38 -14.01 11.18
CA HIS A 215 -0.05 -14.59 11.05
C HIS A 215 1.01 -13.60 10.62
N ILE A 216 0.63 -12.47 10.03
CA ILE A 216 1.55 -11.43 9.56
C ILE A 216 1.31 -10.11 10.30
N LYS A 217 2.37 -9.42 10.66
CA LYS A 217 2.28 -8.10 11.29
C LYS A 217 1.93 -7.02 10.27
N VAL A 218 1.05 -6.09 10.67
CA VAL A 218 0.77 -4.88 9.90
C VAL A 218 1.12 -3.67 10.74
N ALA A 219 1.95 -2.77 10.23
CA ALA A 219 2.30 -1.52 10.90
C ALA A 219 1.69 -0.33 10.16
N ARG A 220 1.25 0.67 10.92
CA ARG A 220 0.76 1.95 10.37
C ARG A 220 1.74 3.06 10.72
N VAL A 221 2.19 3.82 9.70
CA VAL A 221 3.26 4.79 9.85
C VAL A 221 2.87 6.18 9.34
N VAL A 222 3.33 7.22 10.04
CA VAL A 222 3.04 8.62 9.68
C VAL A 222 3.82 9.05 8.44
N ASN A 223 5.06 8.54 8.29
CA ASN A 223 5.98 8.98 7.24
C ASN A 223 6.72 7.79 6.62
N MET A 224 6.31 7.41 5.42
CA MET A 224 6.91 6.29 4.68
C MET A 224 8.37 6.56 4.29
N THR A 225 8.70 7.80 3.91
CA THR A 225 10.08 8.17 3.57
C THR A 225 11.04 7.94 4.73
N ARG A 226 10.63 8.31 5.95
CA ARG A 226 11.43 8.07 7.15
C ARG A 226 11.62 6.57 7.43
N VAL A 227 10.60 5.75 7.16
CA VAL A 227 10.73 4.29 7.28
C VAL A 227 11.74 3.77 6.28
N ILE A 228 11.67 4.20 5.01
CA ILE A 228 12.62 3.80 3.97
C ILE A 228 14.06 4.20 4.36
N GLU A 229 14.27 5.41 4.87
CA GLU A 229 15.58 5.86 5.34
C GLU A 229 16.11 4.99 6.49
N MET A 230 15.24 4.64 7.45
CA MET A 230 15.57 3.76 8.57
C MET A 230 15.93 2.35 8.10
N LEU A 231 15.19 1.78 7.14
CA LEU A 231 15.48 0.47 6.54
C LEU A 231 16.82 0.49 5.78
N LYS A 232 17.09 1.53 4.99
CA LYS A 232 18.39 1.72 4.32
C LYS A 232 19.55 1.80 5.30
N ALA A 233 19.39 2.49 6.42
CA ALA A 233 20.41 2.57 7.47
C ALA A 233 20.71 1.21 8.12
N ARG A 234 19.79 0.25 8.00
CA ARG A 234 19.95 -1.15 8.46
C ARG A 234 20.36 -2.11 7.33
N ASN A 235 20.82 -1.60 6.19
CA ASN A 235 21.20 -2.37 5.00
C ASN A 235 20.06 -3.20 4.38
N ILE A 236 18.81 -2.77 4.56
CA ILE A 236 17.64 -3.36 3.92
C ILE A 236 17.38 -2.63 2.60
N TRP A 237 17.47 -3.34 1.49
CA TRP A 237 17.28 -2.78 0.15
C TRP A 237 15.80 -2.51 -0.13
N THR A 238 15.52 -1.32 -0.65
CA THR A 238 14.15 -0.91 -1.01
C THR A 238 13.99 -0.91 -2.51
N TYR A 239 13.01 -1.65 -3.02
CA TYR A 239 12.67 -1.77 -4.44
C TYR A 239 11.25 -1.27 -4.65
N ALA A 240 11.06 -0.34 -5.59
CA ALA A 240 9.73 0.10 -6.02
C ALA A 240 9.26 -0.70 -7.23
N LEU A 241 8.02 -1.13 -7.21
CA LEU A 241 7.38 -1.79 -8.36
C LEU A 241 6.89 -0.71 -9.33
N THR A 242 7.45 -0.69 -10.54
CA THR A 242 7.10 0.27 -11.60
C THR A 242 6.94 -0.43 -12.93
N MET A 243 6.17 0.17 -13.85
CA MET A 243 5.92 -0.40 -15.18
C MET A 243 7.15 -0.35 -16.10
N ASP A 244 8.04 0.62 -15.88
CA ASP A 244 9.23 0.90 -16.69
C ASP A 244 10.54 0.49 -15.99
N GLY A 245 10.45 -0.31 -14.95
CA GLY A 245 11.56 -0.78 -14.14
C GLY A 245 12.38 -1.89 -14.81
N THR A 246 13.31 -2.43 -14.05
CA THR A 246 14.05 -3.64 -14.42
C THR A 246 13.20 -4.86 -14.15
N ASP A 247 13.19 -5.83 -15.07
CA ASP A 247 12.55 -7.12 -14.89
C ASP A 247 13.00 -7.79 -13.59
N TYR A 248 12.04 -8.21 -12.76
CA TYR A 248 12.31 -8.75 -11.41
C TYR A 248 13.25 -9.97 -11.43
N GLU A 249 13.23 -10.78 -12.49
CA GLU A 249 14.13 -11.94 -12.67
C GLU A 249 15.61 -11.53 -12.75
N LYS A 250 15.88 -10.28 -13.09
CA LYS A 250 17.24 -9.70 -13.22
C LYS A 250 17.69 -8.97 -11.97
N VAL A 251 16.79 -8.80 -10.99
CA VAL A 251 17.08 -8.10 -9.74
C VAL A 251 17.67 -9.08 -8.73
N ASN A 252 18.72 -8.63 -8.04
CA ASN A 252 19.31 -9.43 -6.96
C ASN A 252 18.64 -9.09 -5.63
N PHE A 253 17.76 -9.97 -5.15
CA PHE A 253 17.06 -9.84 -3.88
C PHE A 253 17.81 -10.49 -2.70
N LYS A 254 19.15 -10.52 -2.71
CA LYS A 254 19.91 -11.06 -1.57
C LYS A 254 19.98 -10.05 -0.43
N GLY A 255 19.91 -10.58 0.81
CA GLY A 255 19.87 -9.78 2.03
C GLY A 255 18.47 -9.26 2.35
N GLY A 256 18.39 -8.32 3.29
CA GLY A 256 17.09 -7.73 3.67
C GLY A 256 16.45 -6.92 2.54
N VAL A 257 15.15 -7.13 2.32
CA VAL A 257 14.38 -6.57 1.19
C VAL A 257 13.12 -5.89 1.68
N ALA A 258 12.81 -4.74 1.12
CA ALA A 258 11.54 -4.04 1.26
C ALA A 258 10.98 -3.71 -0.13
N LEU A 259 9.80 -4.26 -0.47
CA LEU A 259 9.10 -3.96 -1.73
C LEU A 259 8.09 -2.84 -1.50
N VAL A 260 8.16 -1.80 -2.32
CA VAL A 260 7.18 -0.71 -2.33
C VAL A 260 6.17 -0.96 -3.45
N VAL A 261 4.91 -1.06 -3.06
CA VAL A 261 3.77 -1.23 -3.96
C VAL A 261 2.96 0.06 -3.94
N GLY A 262 2.86 0.70 -5.07
CA GLY A 262 2.12 1.96 -5.24
C GLY A 262 0.65 1.78 -5.52
N SER A 263 -0.03 2.90 -5.79
CA SER A 263 -1.45 2.92 -6.14
C SER A 263 -1.71 2.31 -7.52
N GLU A 264 -2.93 1.81 -7.71
CA GLU A 264 -3.38 1.29 -8.99
C GLU A 264 -3.42 2.42 -10.04
N GLY A 265 -2.66 2.27 -11.12
CA GLY A 265 -2.61 3.18 -12.26
C GLY A 265 -1.53 4.27 -12.21
N GLU A 266 -0.99 4.62 -11.05
CA GLU A 266 0.07 5.63 -10.93
C GLU A 266 1.41 5.05 -10.44
N GLY A 267 1.41 3.85 -9.93
CA GLY A 267 2.62 3.16 -9.44
C GLY A 267 2.96 3.42 -7.98
#